data_477191c30286ccf5a7301985093243c4
#
_entry.id   477191c30286ccf5a7301985093243c4
#
_cell.length_a   1.000
_cell.length_b   1.000
_cell.length_c   1.000
_cell.angle_alpha   90.00
_cell.angle_beta   90.00
_cell.angle_gamma   90.00
#
_symmetry.space_group_name_H-M   'P 1'
#
loop_
_entity.id
_entity.type
_entity.pdbx_description
1 polymer ?
#
loop_
_entity_poly.entity_id
_entity_poly.type
_entity_poly.pdbx_seq_one_letter_code
_entity_poly.pdbx_strand_id
1 'polypeptide(L)'
;MVLFVKLLSQKSVVILHCEISIKIIMLKIRTIIAAVLILIISVSCSGGVKQEKSMDNKGKALVVFFSHAGDNYAVGNIEVGNTKIVADYISEITGADQFEIVTHKYDGMAYTPLINLAQEETRKGELPPYEGDIADLSQYDTVFIGGPVWWGTYPQVMFTFFKKHQNDLKGKTVIPFTTHEGSGLANCVEDVKEAFPGANVTKGFSIYGHDVRSGKNKVEKWLKGLGY
;
A
#
# COMPACT_ATOMS: atom_id res chain seq x y z
N MET A 1 1.82 -64.61 -46.05
CA MET A 1 1.87 -63.19 -46.51
C MET A 1 0.49 -62.53 -46.54
N VAL A 2 -0.58 -63.23 -46.99
CA VAL A 2 -1.94 -62.61 -47.07
C VAL A 2 -2.60 -62.28 -45.73
N LEU A 3 -2.32 -63.03 -44.65
CA LEU A 3 -2.91 -62.81 -43.32
C LEU A 3 -2.36 -61.52 -42.61
N PHE A 4 -1.09 -61.21 -42.88
CA PHE A 4 -0.43 -60.03 -42.27
C PHE A 4 -0.91 -58.67 -42.82
N VAL A 5 -1.22 -58.67 -44.16
CA VAL A 5 -1.76 -57.45 -44.82
C VAL A 5 -3.19 -57.17 -44.37
N LYS A 6 -4.02 -58.18 -44.09
CA LYS A 6 -5.37 -58.01 -43.56
C LYS A 6 -5.40 -57.44 -42.13
N LEU A 7 -4.43 -57.82 -41.27
CA LEU A 7 -4.34 -57.32 -39.90
C LEU A 7 -3.90 -55.83 -39.82
N LEU A 8 -3.02 -55.42 -40.75
CA LEU A 8 -2.58 -54.02 -40.86
C LEU A 8 -3.69 -53.12 -41.39
N SER A 9 -4.50 -53.59 -42.33
CA SER A 9 -5.67 -52.87 -42.86
C SER A 9 -6.75 -52.64 -41.77
N GLN A 10 -7.04 -53.65 -40.95
CA GLN A 10 -8.01 -53.47 -39.84
C GLN A 10 -7.56 -52.50 -38.76
N LYS A 11 -6.28 -52.53 -38.40
CA LYS A 11 -5.74 -51.54 -37.40
C LYS A 11 -5.80 -50.11 -37.93
N SER A 12 -5.50 -49.87 -39.18
CA SER A 12 -5.58 -48.54 -39.80
C SER A 12 -7.01 -47.99 -39.84
N VAL A 13 -8.01 -48.85 -40.12
CA VAL A 13 -9.44 -48.46 -40.13
C VAL A 13 -9.92 -48.11 -38.71
N VAL A 14 -9.48 -48.84 -37.69
CA VAL A 14 -9.86 -48.56 -36.29
C VAL A 14 -9.22 -47.23 -35.78
N ILE A 15 -7.97 -46.99 -36.15
CA ILE A 15 -7.30 -45.72 -35.78
C ILE A 15 -8.00 -44.53 -36.48
N LEU A 16 -8.32 -44.65 -37.76
CA LEU A 16 -9.02 -43.58 -38.48
C LEU A 16 -10.42 -43.30 -37.90
N HIS A 17 -11.16 -44.35 -37.48
CA HIS A 17 -12.46 -44.18 -36.80
C HIS A 17 -12.31 -43.48 -35.44
N CYS A 18 -11.27 -43.79 -34.69
CA CYS A 18 -10.99 -43.17 -33.40
C CYS A 18 -10.67 -41.67 -33.56
N GLU A 19 -9.83 -41.31 -34.53
CA GLU A 19 -9.49 -39.90 -34.83
C GLU A 19 -10.69 -39.08 -35.28
N ILE A 20 -11.56 -39.65 -36.12
CA ILE A 20 -12.78 -38.97 -36.57
C ILE A 20 -13.74 -38.76 -35.39
N SER A 21 -13.92 -39.76 -34.52
CA SER A 21 -14.76 -39.66 -33.33
C SER A 21 -14.27 -38.60 -32.38
N ILE A 22 -12.96 -38.49 -32.15
CA ILE A 22 -12.36 -37.47 -31.31
C ILE A 22 -12.59 -36.07 -31.90
N LYS A 23 -12.42 -35.89 -33.20
CA LYS A 23 -12.67 -34.59 -33.86
C LYS A 23 -14.14 -34.14 -33.75
N ILE A 24 -15.09 -35.08 -33.88
CA ILE A 24 -16.52 -34.81 -33.74
C ILE A 24 -16.88 -34.43 -32.31
N ILE A 25 -16.29 -35.11 -31.31
CA ILE A 25 -16.49 -34.76 -29.87
C ILE A 25 -15.93 -33.38 -29.58
N MET A 26 -14.72 -33.06 -30.04
CA MET A 26 -14.11 -31.76 -29.85
C MET A 26 -14.92 -30.63 -30.52
N LEU A 27 -15.50 -30.87 -31.68
CA LEU A 27 -16.36 -29.90 -32.36
C LEU A 27 -17.66 -29.63 -31.55
N LYS A 28 -18.30 -30.69 -31.02
CA LYS A 28 -19.50 -30.58 -30.18
C LYS A 28 -19.20 -29.84 -28.88
N ILE A 29 -18.05 -30.05 -28.24
CA ILE A 29 -17.63 -29.34 -27.06
C ILE A 29 -17.45 -27.84 -27.35
N ARG A 30 -16.82 -27.50 -28.48
CA ARG A 30 -16.66 -26.09 -28.90
C ARG A 30 -18.00 -25.39 -29.14
N THR A 31 -18.97 -26.06 -29.75
CA THR A 31 -20.30 -25.48 -29.97
C THR A 31 -21.08 -25.30 -28.65
N ILE A 32 -20.95 -26.22 -27.70
CA ILE A 32 -21.58 -26.09 -26.37
C ILE A 32 -20.95 -24.94 -25.60
N ILE A 33 -19.64 -24.78 -25.62
CA ILE A 33 -18.94 -23.66 -24.92
C ILE A 33 -19.37 -22.33 -25.54
N ALA A 34 -19.47 -22.24 -26.87
CA ALA A 34 -19.95 -21.03 -27.54
C ALA A 34 -21.41 -20.68 -27.17
N ALA A 35 -22.30 -21.70 -27.09
CA ALA A 35 -23.69 -21.50 -26.69
C ALA A 35 -23.84 -21.06 -25.23
N VAL A 36 -23.02 -21.60 -24.32
CA VAL A 36 -22.99 -21.19 -22.88
C VAL A 36 -22.48 -19.77 -22.74
N LEU A 37 -21.47 -19.36 -23.49
CA LEU A 37 -20.96 -17.98 -23.51
C LEU A 37 -22.02 -16.96 -23.98
N ILE A 38 -22.85 -17.32 -24.97
CA ILE A 38 -23.94 -16.47 -25.47
C ILE A 38 -25.06 -16.36 -24.43
N LEU A 39 -25.35 -17.42 -23.65
CA LEU A 39 -26.39 -17.40 -22.63
C LEU A 39 -26.01 -16.53 -21.42
N ILE A 40 -24.71 -16.36 -21.11
CA ILE A 40 -24.25 -15.51 -20.00
C ILE A 40 -24.41 -14.02 -20.33
N ILE A 41 -24.42 -13.64 -21.62
CA ILE A 41 -24.56 -12.25 -22.05
C ILE A 41 -26.04 -11.77 -22.02
N SER A 42 -27.02 -12.67 -22.03
CA SER A 42 -28.45 -12.33 -22.12
C SER A 42 -29.19 -12.24 -20.77
N VAL A 43 -28.52 -12.45 -19.62
CA VAL A 43 -29.12 -12.31 -18.26
C VAL A 43 -28.85 -10.94 -17.62
N SER A 44 -28.27 -9.99 -18.32
CA SER A 44 -28.00 -8.64 -17.82
C SER A 44 -29.03 -7.60 -18.26
N CYS A 45 -30.33 -7.82 -17.98
CA CYS A 45 -31.31 -6.73 -18.02
C CYS A 45 -32.56 -7.07 -17.20
N SER A 46 -32.53 -6.79 -15.91
CA SER A 46 -33.59 -6.23 -15.06
C SER A 46 -33.38 -6.65 -13.61
N GLY A 47 -32.69 -5.84 -12.90
CA GLY A 47 -32.53 -5.84 -11.45
C GLY A 47 -31.68 -4.64 -11.12
N GLY A 48 -32.24 -3.66 -10.38
CA GLY A 48 -31.53 -2.45 -10.02
C GLY A 48 -30.17 -2.76 -9.41
N VAL A 49 -29.15 -2.66 -10.22
CA VAL A 49 -27.77 -2.62 -9.76
C VAL A 49 -27.69 -1.37 -8.90
N LYS A 50 -27.60 -1.54 -7.57
CA LYS A 50 -26.99 -0.54 -6.74
C LYS A 50 -25.66 -0.28 -7.42
N GLN A 51 -25.55 0.88 -8.03
CA GLN A 51 -24.34 1.41 -8.59
C GLN A 51 -23.33 1.38 -7.45
N GLU A 52 -22.45 0.37 -7.42
CA GLU A 52 -21.21 0.48 -6.66
C GLU A 52 -20.59 1.76 -7.18
N LYS A 53 -20.60 2.77 -6.29
CA LYS A 53 -19.98 4.05 -6.52
C LYS A 53 -18.58 3.71 -7.04
N SER A 54 -18.33 3.98 -8.32
CA SER A 54 -17.01 3.80 -8.92
C SER A 54 -16.02 4.38 -7.91
N MET A 55 -15.03 3.57 -7.47
CA MET A 55 -13.91 4.12 -6.73
C MET A 55 -13.38 5.23 -7.61
N ASP A 56 -13.61 6.46 -7.15
CA ASP A 56 -13.18 7.66 -7.85
C ASP A 56 -11.70 7.45 -8.15
N ASN A 57 -11.29 7.71 -9.38
CA ASN A 57 -9.94 7.38 -9.87
C ASN A 57 -8.92 8.30 -9.17
N LYS A 58 -8.62 8.01 -7.89
CA LYS A 58 -7.72 8.80 -7.05
C LYS A 58 -6.26 8.66 -7.43
N GLY A 59 -5.98 7.94 -8.52
CA GLY A 59 -4.61 7.65 -8.92
C GLY A 59 -3.90 6.71 -7.94
N LYS A 60 -2.61 6.50 -8.16
CA LYS A 60 -1.79 5.63 -7.33
C LYS A 60 -1.36 6.36 -6.06
N ALA A 61 -1.44 5.70 -4.92
CA ALA A 61 -1.04 6.24 -3.63
C ALA A 61 0.18 5.53 -3.03
N LEU A 62 0.96 6.26 -2.25
CA LEU A 62 2.12 5.75 -1.52
C LEU A 62 2.05 6.18 -0.05
N VAL A 63 2.46 5.32 0.86
CA VAL A 63 2.67 5.63 2.28
C VAL A 63 4.16 5.64 2.55
N VAL A 64 4.72 6.82 2.80
CA VAL A 64 6.11 7.00 3.26
C VAL A 64 6.08 7.24 4.76
N PHE A 65 6.80 6.45 5.54
CA PHE A 65 6.77 6.60 6.98
C PHE A 65 8.05 6.13 7.66
N PHE A 66 8.31 6.69 8.83
CA PHE A 66 9.25 6.16 9.81
C PHE A 66 8.48 5.61 10.99
N SER A 67 8.93 4.48 11.53
CA SER A 67 8.34 3.88 12.72
C SER A 67 9.42 3.35 13.65
N HIS A 68 9.24 3.53 14.95
CA HIS A 68 10.19 3.03 15.96
C HIS A 68 9.56 1.90 16.78
N ALA A 69 10.18 0.72 16.70
CA ALA A 69 9.97 -0.40 17.61
C ALA A 69 10.93 -0.28 18.81
N GLY A 70 10.73 -1.05 19.85
CA GLY A 70 11.54 -0.99 21.06
C GLY A 70 10.92 -0.14 22.14
N ASP A 71 11.74 0.57 22.91
CA ASP A 71 11.31 1.31 24.10
C ASP A 71 10.70 2.67 23.71
N ASN A 72 9.42 2.85 24.04
CA ASN A 72 8.62 4.01 23.64
C ASN A 72 7.92 4.65 24.85
N TYR A 73 7.65 5.95 24.76
CA TYR A 73 6.90 6.68 25.78
C TYR A 73 5.48 6.13 25.93
N ALA A 74 5.02 5.99 27.17
CA ALA A 74 3.69 5.55 27.59
C ALA A 74 3.27 4.12 27.16
N VAL A 75 3.77 3.57 26.05
CA VAL A 75 3.42 2.23 25.58
C VAL A 75 4.48 1.18 25.93
N GLY A 76 5.64 1.60 26.45
CA GLY A 76 6.74 0.70 26.83
C GLY A 76 7.44 0.07 25.62
N ASN A 77 7.96 -1.12 25.80
CA ASN A 77 8.67 -1.86 24.75
C ASN A 77 7.67 -2.55 23.81
N ILE A 78 7.70 -2.18 22.53
CA ILE A 78 6.80 -2.70 21.49
C ILE A 78 7.60 -3.34 20.35
N GLU A 79 7.14 -4.49 19.86
CA GLU A 79 7.79 -5.22 18.75
C GLU A 79 7.54 -4.55 17.39
N VAL A 80 6.36 -3.95 17.21
CA VAL A 80 5.96 -3.24 16.00
C VAL A 80 5.64 -1.79 16.38
N GLY A 81 6.32 -0.86 15.75
CA GLY A 81 6.14 0.56 16.00
C GLY A 81 4.73 1.03 15.64
N ASN A 82 4.21 1.99 16.41
CA ASN A 82 2.83 2.47 16.26
C ASN A 82 2.54 3.05 14.88
N THR A 83 3.48 3.78 14.29
CA THR A 83 3.31 4.39 12.96
C THR A 83 3.19 3.32 11.86
N LYS A 84 3.95 2.22 11.97
CA LYS A 84 3.85 1.07 11.05
C LYS A 84 2.43 0.50 11.01
N ILE A 85 1.80 0.34 12.18
CA ILE A 85 0.42 -0.17 12.27
C ILE A 85 -0.57 0.76 11.54
N VAL A 86 -0.41 2.08 11.68
CA VAL A 86 -1.25 3.06 10.98
C VAL A 86 -0.99 3.02 9.47
N ALA A 87 0.28 2.91 9.05
CA ALA A 87 0.66 2.76 7.64
C ALA A 87 0.03 1.51 7.02
N ASP A 88 0.02 0.39 7.75
CA ASP A 88 -0.62 -0.86 7.31
C ASP A 88 -2.13 -0.69 7.13
N TYR A 89 -2.82 -0.01 8.05
CA TYR A 89 -4.25 0.30 7.90
C TYR A 89 -4.52 1.18 6.68
N ILE A 90 -3.69 2.20 6.44
CA ILE A 90 -3.84 3.06 5.26
C ILE A 90 -3.70 2.22 4.00
N SER A 91 -2.65 1.41 3.88
CA SER A 91 -2.41 0.56 2.70
C SER A 91 -3.50 -0.48 2.49
N GLU A 92 -3.97 -1.13 3.56
CA GLU A 92 -5.07 -2.11 3.48
C GLU A 92 -6.37 -1.49 2.94
N ILE A 93 -6.68 -0.25 3.34
CA ILE A 93 -7.94 0.42 2.98
C ILE A 93 -7.84 1.07 1.59
N THR A 94 -6.67 1.64 1.25
CA THR A 94 -6.51 2.45 0.03
C THR A 94 -5.86 1.71 -1.13
N GLY A 95 -5.20 0.58 -0.86
CA GLY A 95 -4.34 -0.10 -1.83
C GLY A 95 -2.99 0.61 -2.08
N ALA A 96 -2.61 1.56 -1.22
CA ALA A 96 -1.37 2.32 -1.36
C ALA A 96 -0.13 1.42 -1.18
N ASP A 97 0.90 1.66 -2.00
CA ASP A 97 2.23 1.08 -1.78
C ASP A 97 2.83 1.64 -0.48
N GLN A 98 3.84 0.97 0.07
CA GLN A 98 4.55 1.43 1.27
C GLN A 98 6.03 1.62 1.01
N PHE A 99 6.61 2.64 1.62
CA PHE A 99 8.04 2.84 1.78
C PHE A 99 8.33 3.19 3.24
N GLU A 100 8.93 2.28 3.97
CA GLU A 100 9.41 2.52 5.33
C GLU A 100 10.81 3.13 5.29
N ILE A 101 10.97 4.26 5.94
CA ILE A 101 12.27 4.90 6.16
C ILE A 101 12.97 4.12 7.27
N VAL A 102 13.93 3.29 6.92
CA VAL A 102 14.68 2.44 7.84
C VAL A 102 16.01 3.10 8.20
N THR A 103 16.32 3.20 9.49
CA THR A 103 17.62 3.60 9.99
C THR A 103 17.97 2.79 11.23
N HIS A 104 19.21 2.33 11.32
CA HIS A 104 19.73 1.56 12.46
C HIS A 104 20.26 2.47 13.59
N LYS A 105 20.17 3.78 13.40
CA LYS A 105 20.74 4.74 14.37
C LYS A 105 20.10 4.64 15.76
N TYR A 106 18.85 4.22 15.84
CA TYR A 106 18.06 4.17 17.07
C TYR A 106 17.85 2.74 17.61
N ASP A 107 18.40 1.73 16.94
CA ASP A 107 18.15 0.33 17.29
C ASP A 107 18.66 -0.02 18.69
N GLY A 108 17.83 -0.71 19.47
CA GLY A 108 18.19 -1.19 20.80
C GLY A 108 18.43 -0.10 21.85
N MET A 109 18.13 1.15 21.53
CA MET A 109 18.27 2.25 22.49
C MET A 109 17.14 2.20 23.53
N ALA A 110 17.51 2.36 24.81
CA ALA A 110 16.52 2.63 25.85
C ALA A 110 15.89 4.03 25.65
N TYR A 111 14.69 4.25 26.20
CA TYR A 111 13.92 5.46 25.97
C TYR A 111 14.69 6.75 26.24
N THR A 112 15.33 6.88 27.40
CA THR A 112 16.03 8.14 27.79
C THR A 112 17.20 8.51 26.87
N PRO A 113 18.13 7.61 26.53
CA PRO A 113 19.15 7.88 25.51
C PRO A 113 18.55 8.26 24.15
N LEU A 114 17.50 7.59 23.73
CA LEU A 114 16.82 7.86 22.46
C LEU A 114 16.27 9.30 22.39
N ILE A 115 15.50 9.72 23.40
CA ILE A 115 14.90 11.06 23.39
C ILE A 115 15.94 12.18 23.49
N ASN A 116 17.06 11.95 24.23
CA ASN A 116 18.15 12.91 24.32
C ASN A 116 18.85 13.07 22.95
N LEU A 117 19.13 11.94 22.27
CA LEU A 117 19.69 11.95 20.92
C LEU A 117 18.77 12.67 19.94
N ALA A 118 17.48 12.32 19.93
CA ALA A 118 16.49 12.94 19.05
C ALA A 118 16.35 14.45 19.30
N GLN A 119 16.43 14.90 20.56
CA GLN A 119 16.43 16.34 20.90
C GLN A 119 17.67 17.04 20.33
N GLU A 120 18.82 16.41 20.44
CA GLU A 120 20.07 16.99 19.93
C GLU A 120 20.08 17.07 18.42
N GLU A 121 19.61 16.02 17.72
CA GLU A 121 19.43 16.02 16.28
C GLU A 121 18.50 17.15 15.82
N THR A 122 17.35 17.29 16.47
CA THR A 122 16.40 18.37 16.16
C THR A 122 17.03 19.74 16.39
N ARG A 123 17.74 19.95 17.51
CA ARG A 123 18.39 21.22 17.81
C ARG A 123 19.50 21.58 16.82
N LYS A 124 20.24 20.59 16.31
CA LYS A 124 21.35 20.78 15.36
C LYS A 124 20.91 20.76 13.89
N GLY A 125 19.68 20.31 13.60
CA GLY A 125 19.23 20.06 12.24
C GLY A 125 20.03 18.92 11.57
N GLU A 126 20.42 17.90 12.35
CA GLU A 126 21.12 16.73 11.82
C GLU A 126 20.18 15.94 10.91
N LEU A 127 20.73 15.36 9.87
CA LEU A 127 20.00 14.56 8.90
C LEU A 127 20.53 13.12 8.90
N PRO A 128 20.05 12.26 9.82
CA PRO A 128 20.47 10.86 9.88
C PRO A 128 20.22 10.13 8.57
N PRO A 129 21.14 9.28 8.09
CA PRO A 129 20.90 8.50 6.89
C PRO A 129 19.82 7.45 7.10
N TYR A 130 19.14 7.05 6.01
CA TYR A 130 18.22 5.94 5.95
C TYR A 130 18.60 4.99 4.81
N GLU A 131 18.07 3.76 4.85
CA GLU A 131 18.32 2.73 3.87
C GLU A 131 17.33 2.73 2.72
N GLY A 132 17.80 2.36 1.55
CA GLY A 132 16.98 2.26 0.34
C GLY A 132 16.58 3.62 -0.24
N ASP A 133 15.71 3.56 -1.23
CA ASP A 133 15.10 4.75 -1.85
C ASP A 133 13.89 4.36 -2.71
N ILE A 134 13.10 5.36 -3.08
CA ILE A 134 12.00 5.20 -4.01
C ILE A 134 12.50 5.55 -5.41
N ALA A 135 12.50 4.57 -6.30
CA ALA A 135 13.07 4.72 -7.64
C ALA A 135 12.32 5.77 -8.48
N ASP A 136 11.00 5.87 -8.31
CA ASP A 136 10.17 6.81 -9.08
C ASP A 136 8.93 7.24 -8.28
N LEU A 137 8.93 8.48 -7.81
CA LEU A 137 7.78 9.11 -7.15
C LEU A 137 6.76 9.68 -8.15
N SER A 138 7.11 9.81 -9.44
CA SER A 138 6.22 10.40 -10.43
C SER A 138 4.92 9.62 -10.65
N GLN A 139 4.97 8.30 -10.43
CA GLN A 139 3.84 7.38 -10.57
C GLN A 139 2.72 7.55 -9.54
N TYR A 140 2.95 8.31 -8.47
CA TYR A 140 1.98 8.50 -7.39
C TYR A 140 1.34 9.88 -7.47
N ASP A 141 0.02 9.94 -7.29
CA ASP A 141 -0.75 11.19 -7.22
C ASP A 141 -0.96 11.64 -5.77
N THR A 142 -0.99 10.68 -4.86
CA THR A 142 -1.14 10.92 -3.42
C THR A 142 -0.01 10.27 -2.64
N VAL A 143 0.59 11.02 -1.71
CA VAL A 143 1.63 10.52 -0.81
C VAL A 143 1.22 10.80 0.63
N PHE A 144 1.00 9.74 1.40
CA PHE A 144 0.87 9.83 2.84
C PHE A 144 2.26 9.91 3.46
N ILE A 145 2.46 10.83 4.39
CA ILE A 145 3.73 11.00 5.11
C ILE A 145 3.49 10.82 6.59
N GLY A 146 4.13 9.82 7.21
CA GLY A 146 3.88 9.43 8.58
C GLY A 146 5.10 9.23 9.46
N GLY A 147 4.93 9.57 10.75
CA GLY A 147 5.96 9.35 11.76
C GLY A 147 5.44 9.54 13.19
N PRO A 148 6.22 9.10 14.18
CA PRO A 148 5.97 9.52 15.56
C PRO A 148 6.30 11.01 15.71
N VAL A 149 5.69 11.65 16.69
CA VAL A 149 6.06 13.04 17.05
C VAL A 149 7.18 12.99 18.09
N TRP A 150 8.37 13.42 17.69
CA TRP A 150 9.52 13.59 18.56
C TRP A 150 9.88 15.06 18.70
N TRP A 151 9.82 15.60 19.92
CA TRP A 151 10.13 17.01 20.22
C TRP A 151 9.33 18.02 19.39
N GLY A 152 8.07 17.68 19.11
CA GLY A 152 7.13 18.59 18.43
C GLY A 152 7.21 18.57 16.90
N THR A 153 7.97 17.68 16.32
CA THR A 153 8.15 17.53 14.87
C THR A 153 8.31 16.04 14.50
N TYR A 154 8.49 15.72 13.23
CA TYR A 154 8.93 14.39 12.81
C TYR A 154 10.37 14.12 13.25
N PRO A 155 10.78 12.83 13.42
CA PRO A 155 12.19 12.48 13.61
C PRO A 155 13.08 12.97 12.47
N GLN A 156 14.32 13.36 12.78
CA GLN A 156 15.21 14.00 11.81
C GLN A 156 15.55 13.13 10.60
N VAL A 157 15.46 11.82 10.70
CA VAL A 157 15.59 10.90 9.56
C VAL A 157 14.52 11.15 8.48
N MET A 158 13.34 11.62 8.85
CA MET A 158 12.29 12.03 7.91
C MET A 158 12.71 13.25 7.10
N PHE A 159 13.41 14.20 7.73
CA PHE A 159 13.91 15.38 7.03
C PHE A 159 15.03 15.05 6.04
N THR A 160 15.76 13.96 6.25
CA THR A 160 16.69 13.43 5.24
C THR A 160 15.95 13.03 3.97
N PHE A 161 14.83 12.31 4.11
CA PHE A 161 13.94 11.98 3.00
C PHE A 161 13.34 13.26 2.36
N PHE A 162 12.84 14.18 3.17
CA PHE A 162 12.25 15.44 2.70
C PHE A 162 13.23 16.23 1.84
N LYS A 163 14.46 16.40 2.32
CA LYS A 163 15.52 17.12 1.58
C LYS A 163 15.85 16.44 0.25
N LYS A 164 15.91 15.11 0.24
CA LYS A 164 16.24 14.35 -0.96
C LYS A 164 15.17 14.48 -2.03
N HIS A 165 13.89 14.47 -1.62
CA HIS A 165 12.72 14.43 -2.52
C HIS A 165 11.93 15.75 -2.60
N GLN A 166 12.52 16.88 -2.18
CA GLN A 166 11.85 18.18 -2.08
C GLN A 166 11.14 18.64 -3.36
N ASN A 167 11.63 18.20 -4.54
CA ASN A 167 11.08 18.59 -5.84
C ASN A 167 10.12 17.54 -6.43
N ASP A 168 10.05 16.33 -5.87
CA ASP A 168 9.38 15.19 -6.48
C ASP A 168 7.87 15.17 -6.20
N LEU A 169 7.42 15.94 -5.20
CA LEU A 169 6.02 15.98 -4.79
C LEU A 169 5.24 17.21 -5.28
N LYS A 170 5.82 18.00 -6.18
CA LYS A 170 5.16 19.17 -6.74
C LYS A 170 3.87 18.78 -7.47
N GLY A 171 2.76 19.44 -7.11
CA GLY A 171 1.43 19.21 -7.69
C GLY A 171 0.72 17.97 -7.14
N LYS A 172 1.37 17.14 -6.33
CA LYS A 172 0.79 15.94 -5.72
C LYS A 172 0.02 16.30 -4.45
N THR A 173 -0.92 15.44 -4.07
CA THR A 173 -1.59 15.53 -2.77
C THR A 173 -0.70 14.87 -1.72
N VAL A 174 -0.35 15.61 -0.66
CA VAL A 174 0.45 15.11 0.45
C VAL A 174 -0.39 15.13 1.72
N ILE A 175 -0.48 13.98 2.38
CA ILE A 175 -1.36 13.75 3.53
C ILE A 175 -0.52 13.36 4.75
N PRO A 176 -0.20 14.29 5.65
CA PRO A 176 0.53 14.01 6.87
C PRO A 176 -0.27 13.13 7.84
N PHE A 177 0.40 12.22 8.53
CA PHE A 177 -0.19 11.54 9.69
C PHE A 177 0.85 11.31 10.79
N THR A 178 0.40 11.30 12.04
CA THR A 178 1.28 11.13 13.19
C THR A 178 0.75 10.12 14.19
N THR A 179 1.68 9.46 14.89
CA THR A 179 1.41 8.77 16.15
C THR A 179 2.06 9.56 17.30
N HIS A 180 1.37 9.69 18.41
CA HIS A 180 1.81 10.56 19.50
C HIS A 180 1.26 10.09 20.86
N GLU A 181 1.74 10.70 21.94
CA GLU A 181 1.20 10.52 23.30
C GLU A 181 0.82 11.89 23.94
N GLY A 182 0.08 12.71 23.15
CA GLY A 182 -0.45 14.00 23.60
C GLY A 182 -0.18 15.18 22.67
N SER A 183 0.78 15.07 21.73
CA SER A 183 1.21 16.18 20.86
C SER A 183 0.28 16.43 19.66
N GLY A 184 -0.59 15.48 19.31
CA GLY A 184 -1.37 15.57 18.07
C GLY A 184 -0.50 15.59 16.82
N LEU A 185 -0.76 16.51 15.92
CA LEU A 185 0.06 16.73 14.72
C LEU A 185 1.31 17.58 14.98
N ALA A 186 1.33 18.31 16.11
CA ALA A 186 2.39 19.27 16.43
C ALA A 186 2.75 20.15 15.21
N ASN A 187 4.05 20.28 14.87
CA ASN A 187 4.51 21.04 13.70
C ASN A 187 4.54 20.21 12.42
N CYS A 188 4.24 18.90 12.45
CA CYS A 188 4.48 17.98 11.34
C CYS A 188 3.79 18.36 10.02
N VAL A 189 2.63 19.02 10.08
CA VAL A 189 1.95 19.50 8.86
C VAL A 189 2.72 20.67 8.25
N GLU A 190 3.20 21.60 9.06
CA GLU A 190 3.97 22.75 8.60
C GLU A 190 5.35 22.31 8.08
N ASP A 191 6.00 21.34 8.76
CA ASP A 191 7.26 20.75 8.31
C ASP A 191 7.14 20.17 6.90
N VAL A 192 6.02 19.47 6.62
CA VAL A 192 5.75 18.90 5.28
C VAL A 192 5.49 20.00 4.25
N LYS A 193 4.77 21.07 4.61
CA LYS A 193 4.54 22.22 3.72
C LYS A 193 5.83 22.94 3.35
N GLU A 194 6.71 23.14 4.33
CA GLU A 194 8.02 23.77 4.12
C GLU A 194 8.94 22.89 3.28
N ALA A 195 8.92 21.57 3.52
CA ALA A 195 9.77 20.62 2.80
C ALA A 195 9.36 20.45 1.32
N PHE A 196 8.05 20.54 1.02
CA PHE A 196 7.52 20.28 -0.32
C PHE A 196 6.74 21.48 -0.88
N PRO A 197 7.41 22.58 -1.18
CA PRO A 197 6.76 23.75 -1.76
C PRO A 197 6.14 23.42 -3.12
N GLY A 198 4.84 23.65 -3.24
CA GLY A 198 4.06 23.33 -4.44
C GLY A 198 3.33 21.99 -4.39
N ALA A 199 3.42 21.23 -3.31
CA ALA A 199 2.52 20.12 -3.00
C ALA A 199 1.20 20.63 -2.41
N ASN A 200 0.13 19.86 -2.60
CA ASN A 200 -1.17 20.12 -1.98
C ASN A 200 -1.23 19.41 -0.62
N VAL A 201 -0.74 20.05 0.44
CA VAL A 201 -0.67 19.45 1.77
C VAL A 201 -2.00 19.59 2.50
N THR A 202 -2.56 18.46 2.97
CA THR A 202 -3.84 18.43 3.70
C THR A 202 -3.67 18.69 5.19
N LYS A 203 -4.80 18.72 5.93
CA LYS A 203 -4.80 18.91 7.40
C LYS A 203 -4.10 17.80 8.19
N GLY A 204 -3.96 16.61 7.60
CA GLY A 204 -3.37 15.46 8.26
C GLY A 204 -4.31 14.73 9.24
N PHE A 205 -3.76 13.69 9.85
CA PHE A 205 -4.41 12.84 10.85
C PHE A 205 -3.45 12.55 12.00
N SER A 206 -3.97 12.46 13.21
CA SER A 206 -3.17 12.05 14.37
C SER A 206 -3.93 11.02 15.21
N ILE A 207 -3.19 10.11 15.82
CA ILE A 207 -3.73 9.09 16.71
C ILE A 207 -2.77 8.83 17.87
N TYR A 208 -3.32 8.62 19.07
CA TYR A 208 -2.52 8.20 20.21
C TYR A 208 -1.89 6.83 19.95
N GLY A 209 -0.61 6.66 20.28
CA GLY A 209 0.12 5.41 20.10
C GLY A 209 -0.52 4.24 20.84
N HIS A 210 -0.99 4.48 22.09
CA HIS A 210 -1.70 3.45 22.87
C HIS A 210 -3.07 3.05 22.29
N ASP A 211 -3.62 3.85 21.37
CA ASP A 211 -4.90 3.57 20.69
C ASP A 211 -4.75 2.86 19.35
N VAL A 212 -3.55 2.82 18.73
CA VAL A 212 -3.42 2.39 17.33
C VAL A 212 -3.92 0.97 17.09
N ARG A 213 -3.68 0.04 18.01
CA ARG A 213 -4.08 -1.36 17.87
C ARG A 213 -5.60 -1.58 17.82
N SER A 214 -6.38 -0.69 18.44
CA SER A 214 -7.85 -0.67 18.38
C SER A 214 -8.40 0.42 17.45
N GLY A 215 -7.52 1.22 16.84
CA GLY A 215 -7.83 2.45 16.14
C GLY A 215 -8.17 2.34 14.66
N LYS A 216 -8.23 1.12 14.08
CA LYS A 216 -8.49 0.92 12.65
C LYS A 216 -9.74 1.67 12.16
N ASN A 217 -10.80 1.63 12.93
CA ASN A 217 -12.05 2.33 12.60
C ASN A 217 -11.90 3.87 12.58
N LYS A 218 -10.97 4.44 13.37
CA LYS A 218 -10.66 5.87 13.33
C LYS A 218 -9.95 6.23 12.02
N VAL A 219 -9.00 5.38 11.59
CA VAL A 219 -8.29 5.53 10.30
C VAL A 219 -9.25 5.38 9.14
N GLU A 220 -10.13 4.36 9.15
CA GLU A 220 -11.17 4.18 8.13
C GLU A 220 -12.09 5.41 8.00
N LYS A 221 -12.56 5.94 9.13
CA LYS A 221 -13.41 7.13 9.13
C LYS A 221 -12.70 8.34 8.54
N TRP A 222 -11.44 8.53 8.87
CA TRP A 222 -10.61 9.60 8.31
C TRP A 222 -10.42 9.44 6.80
N LEU A 223 -10.03 8.24 6.32
CA LEU A 223 -9.83 7.96 4.90
C LEU A 223 -11.12 8.09 4.09
N LYS A 224 -12.28 7.66 4.63
CA LYS A 224 -13.60 7.93 4.03
C LYS A 224 -13.88 9.43 3.88
N GLY A 225 -13.47 10.23 4.84
CA GLY A 225 -13.55 11.70 4.75
C GLY A 225 -12.70 12.30 3.64
N LEU A 226 -11.64 11.59 3.23
CA LEU A 226 -10.78 11.92 2.10
C LEU A 226 -11.28 11.30 0.78
N GLY A 227 -12.34 10.45 0.81
CA GLY A 227 -12.97 9.78 -0.32
C GLY A 227 -12.33 8.41 -0.69
N TYR A 228 -11.59 7.76 0.21
CA TYR A 228 -11.14 6.37 0.08
C TYR A 228 -12.19 5.40 0.59
#